data_da4c0e6ca2d4e3b080efc845a2fd122d
#
_entry.id   da4c0e6ca2d4e3b080efc845a2fd122d
#
_cell.length_a   1.000
_cell.length_b   1.000
_cell.length_c   1.000
_cell.angle_alpha   90.00
_cell.angle_beta   90.00
_cell.angle_gamma   90.00
#
_symmetry.space_group_name_H-M   'P 1'
#
loop_
_entity.id
_entity.type
_entity.pdbx_description
1 polymer ?
#
loop_
_entity_poly.entity_id
_entity_poly.type
_entity_poly.pdbx_seq_one_letter_code
_entity_poly.pdbx_strand_id
1 'polypeptide(L)'
;MFQAHHHLYLDLRAKIQLFQTYVSYPKRRFYQASDWPAIWLRYVKAIPIQTGFTDFDYIECKIIKEDQSIGTIGRLSYLIQGGIFLQKKHIYFPDFHHFRGNRTIFAQAENYLTSFQLLDYYSRSTSIFYLEGHITHHFDGFLWNKIPLLKKLGFEFVTGYHVLYEPTTLPYMEFTLGIDRIGWNLFRFLRTDLVIAYQVGQPIQVGFVMSINFKL
;
A
#
# COMPACT_ATOMS: atom_id res chain seq x y z
N MET A 1 -12.19 -28.34 0.98
CA MET A 1 -10.91 -28.91 1.43
C MET A 1 -9.92 -28.70 0.30
N PHE A 2 -8.81 -27.99 0.53
CA PHE A 2 -7.80 -27.78 -0.51
C PHE A 2 -7.05 -29.10 -0.77
N GLN A 3 -6.82 -29.41 -2.04
CA GLN A 3 -5.97 -30.57 -2.39
C GLN A 3 -4.53 -30.27 -1.97
N ALA A 4 -3.83 -31.26 -1.44
CA ALA A 4 -2.40 -31.14 -1.16
C ALA A 4 -1.65 -30.94 -2.48
N HIS A 5 -0.85 -29.89 -2.57
CA HIS A 5 -0.02 -29.58 -3.73
C HIS A 5 1.37 -29.15 -3.28
N HIS A 6 2.33 -29.30 -4.16
CA HIS A 6 3.72 -29.01 -3.89
C HIS A 6 4.17 -27.79 -4.67
N HIS A 7 5.04 -26.99 -4.06
CA HIS A 7 5.56 -25.76 -4.64
C HIS A 7 7.08 -25.79 -4.69
N LEU A 8 7.63 -25.37 -5.80
CA LEU A 8 9.02 -24.96 -5.92
C LEU A 8 9.05 -23.65 -6.69
N TYR A 9 9.52 -22.57 -6.04
CA TYR A 9 9.57 -21.24 -6.63
C TYR A 9 10.99 -20.75 -6.78
N LEU A 10 11.26 -20.07 -7.91
CA LEU A 10 12.34 -19.13 -8.08
C LEU A 10 11.75 -17.72 -7.98
N ASP A 11 12.10 -16.94 -6.93
CA ASP A 11 11.63 -15.57 -6.70
C ASP A 11 12.82 -14.62 -6.84
N LEU A 12 12.86 -13.88 -7.93
CA LEU A 12 13.89 -12.87 -8.21
C LEU A 12 13.32 -11.48 -7.94
N ARG A 13 14.02 -10.70 -7.13
CA ARG A 13 13.63 -9.34 -6.77
C ARG A 13 14.76 -8.36 -7.01
N ALA A 14 14.43 -7.26 -7.66
CA ALA A 14 15.35 -6.16 -7.89
C ALA A 14 14.74 -4.85 -7.36
N LYS A 15 15.55 -4.04 -6.68
CA LYS A 15 15.22 -2.68 -6.28
C LYS A 15 16.12 -1.71 -7.00
N ILE A 16 15.55 -0.76 -7.69
CA ILE A 16 16.25 0.32 -8.38
C ILE A 16 15.91 1.62 -7.66
N GLN A 17 16.95 2.30 -7.14
CA GLN A 17 16.82 3.61 -6.50
C GLN A 17 17.71 4.59 -7.25
N LEU A 18 17.08 5.49 -8.00
CA LEU A 18 17.80 6.50 -8.78
C LEU A 18 18.33 7.62 -7.86
N PHE A 19 19.48 8.18 -8.22
CA PHE A 19 20.10 9.35 -7.58
C PHE A 19 20.16 9.28 -6.05
N GLN A 20 20.42 8.09 -5.51
CA GLN A 20 20.57 7.91 -4.07
C GLN A 20 21.92 8.47 -3.61
N THR A 21 21.90 9.43 -2.71
CA THR A 21 23.08 9.98 -2.05
C THR A 21 23.44 9.18 -0.81
N TYR A 22 24.71 9.22 -0.42
CA TYR A 22 25.18 8.59 0.80
C TYR A 22 26.23 9.43 1.51
N VAL A 23 26.28 9.31 2.83
CA VAL A 23 27.35 9.86 3.66
C VAL A 23 28.27 8.72 4.05
N SER A 24 29.54 8.87 3.77
CA SER A 24 30.57 7.86 4.06
C SER A 24 31.28 8.15 5.39
N TYR A 25 31.25 7.18 6.28
CA TYR A 25 32.07 7.13 7.50
C TYR A 25 33.16 6.06 7.35
N PRO A 26 34.21 6.06 8.18
CA PRO A 26 35.36 5.13 8.00
C PRO A 26 34.98 3.65 7.94
N LYS A 27 33.84 3.23 8.54
CA LYS A 27 33.40 1.83 8.59
C LYS A 27 31.98 1.60 8.06
N ARG A 28 31.24 2.65 7.64
CA ARG A 28 29.83 2.54 7.23
C ARG A 28 29.49 3.59 6.19
N ARG A 29 28.53 3.25 5.33
CA ARG A 29 27.86 4.21 4.45
C ARG A 29 26.41 4.32 4.90
N PHE A 30 25.94 5.54 5.09
CA PHE A 30 24.54 5.83 5.38
C PHE A 30 23.91 6.40 4.13
N TYR A 31 22.96 5.65 3.57
CA TYR A 31 22.21 6.09 2.41
C TYR A 31 21.13 7.06 2.86
N GLN A 32 21.08 8.21 2.23
CA GLN A 32 20.06 9.21 2.47
C GLN A 32 18.79 8.87 1.66
N ALA A 33 17.63 9.43 2.07
CA ALA A 33 16.43 9.32 1.28
C ALA A 33 16.65 10.00 -0.09
N SER A 34 16.27 9.31 -1.16
CA SER A 34 16.33 9.88 -2.50
C SER A 34 15.04 10.66 -2.77
N ASP A 35 15.12 11.76 -3.52
CA ASP A 35 13.93 12.50 -3.99
C ASP A 35 13.14 11.73 -5.07
N TRP A 36 13.75 10.71 -5.65
CA TRP A 36 13.15 9.87 -6.67
C TRP A 36 12.44 8.65 -6.09
N PRO A 37 11.37 8.18 -6.74
CA PRO A 37 10.69 6.96 -6.31
C PRO A 37 11.61 5.74 -6.42
N ALA A 38 11.37 4.77 -5.56
CA ALA A 38 11.96 3.44 -5.67
C ALA A 38 11.14 2.58 -6.62
N ILE A 39 11.82 1.88 -7.52
CA ILE A 39 11.20 0.93 -8.45
C ILE A 39 11.58 -0.47 -7.99
N TRP A 40 10.57 -1.32 -7.79
CA TRP A 40 10.75 -2.73 -7.45
C TRP A 40 10.24 -3.58 -8.59
N LEU A 41 11.06 -4.53 -8.98
CA LEU A 41 10.73 -5.54 -9.97
C LEU A 41 10.79 -6.91 -9.30
N ARG A 42 9.79 -7.73 -9.54
CA ARG A 42 9.73 -9.10 -9.03
C ARG A 42 9.34 -10.04 -10.15
N TYR A 43 10.07 -11.13 -10.27
CA TYR A 43 9.73 -12.23 -11.16
C TYR A 43 9.66 -13.51 -10.34
N VAL A 44 8.55 -14.23 -10.46
CA VAL A 44 8.33 -15.52 -9.80
C VAL A 44 8.12 -16.58 -10.86
N LYS A 45 8.91 -17.63 -10.82
CA LYS A 45 8.76 -18.83 -11.62
C LYS A 45 8.41 -20.00 -10.72
N ALA A 46 7.22 -20.57 -10.91
CA ALA A 46 6.87 -21.86 -10.32
C ALA A 46 7.39 -22.98 -11.22
N ILE A 47 8.14 -23.93 -10.66
CA ILE A 47 8.82 -24.99 -11.40
C ILE A 47 8.11 -26.32 -11.14
N PRO A 48 7.46 -26.93 -12.15
CA PRO A 48 6.84 -28.22 -12.00
C PRO A 48 7.90 -29.34 -12.04
N ILE A 49 8.11 -30.01 -10.91
CA ILE A 49 9.02 -31.18 -10.85
C ILE A 49 8.25 -32.48 -11.12
N GLN A 50 7.02 -32.58 -10.64
CA GLN A 50 6.16 -33.76 -10.76
C GLN A 50 4.70 -33.35 -10.99
N THR A 51 3.85 -34.32 -11.28
CA THR A 51 2.39 -34.11 -11.38
C THR A 51 1.85 -33.55 -10.04
N GLY A 52 1.05 -32.48 -10.08
CA GLY A 52 0.53 -31.79 -8.90
C GLY A 52 1.37 -30.62 -8.40
N PHE A 53 2.49 -30.31 -9.07
CA PHE A 53 3.22 -29.07 -8.83
C PHE A 53 2.57 -27.89 -9.54
N THR A 54 2.73 -26.69 -8.96
CA THR A 54 2.35 -25.44 -9.61
C THR A 54 3.26 -25.14 -10.80
N ASP A 55 2.69 -24.60 -11.87
CA ASP A 55 3.43 -24.14 -13.06
C ASP A 55 2.86 -22.80 -13.53
N PHE A 56 3.53 -21.72 -13.18
CA PHE A 56 3.18 -20.37 -13.61
C PHE A 56 4.40 -19.43 -13.61
N ASP A 57 4.29 -18.39 -14.41
CA ASP A 57 5.21 -17.25 -14.44
C ASP A 57 4.48 -15.97 -14.05
N TYR A 58 5.05 -15.22 -13.11
CA TYR A 58 4.47 -13.97 -12.63
C TYR A 58 5.51 -12.86 -12.61
N ILE A 59 5.12 -11.69 -13.12
CA ILE A 59 5.93 -10.46 -13.08
C ILE A 59 5.15 -9.39 -12.36
N GLU A 60 5.83 -8.63 -11.50
CA GLU A 60 5.29 -7.50 -10.76
C GLU A 60 6.24 -6.31 -10.86
N CYS A 61 5.68 -5.14 -11.04
CA CYS A 61 6.38 -3.87 -10.95
C CYS A 61 5.68 -2.98 -9.93
N LYS A 62 6.47 -2.39 -9.01
CA LYS A 62 5.98 -1.47 -8.00
C LYS A 62 6.84 -0.21 -7.99
N ILE A 63 6.19 0.94 -8.01
CA ILE A 63 6.79 2.27 -7.88
C ILE A 63 6.27 2.85 -6.57
N ILE A 64 7.17 3.21 -5.67
CA ILE A 64 6.80 3.76 -4.36
C ILE A 64 7.66 4.99 -4.03
N LYS A 65 7.01 6.00 -3.52
CA LYS A 65 7.63 7.17 -2.92
C LYS A 65 6.87 7.56 -1.67
N GLU A 66 7.57 7.69 -0.57
CA GLU A 66 7.00 8.12 0.70
C GLU A 66 7.50 9.52 1.06
N ASP A 67 6.65 10.27 1.74
CA ASP A 67 6.94 11.57 2.36
C ASP A 67 7.64 12.58 1.41
N GLN A 68 7.22 12.62 0.15
CA GLN A 68 7.70 13.62 -0.80
C GLN A 68 7.15 14.98 -0.42
N SER A 69 8.01 15.93 -0.06
CA SER A 69 7.60 17.30 0.25
C SER A 69 7.04 18.01 -0.98
N ILE A 70 5.86 18.61 -0.83
CA ILE A 70 5.22 19.47 -1.85
C ILE A 70 5.16 20.91 -1.32
N GLY A 71 6.33 21.49 -1.15
CA GLY A 71 6.46 22.87 -0.67
C GLY A 71 5.72 23.10 0.64
N THR A 72 4.87 24.13 0.69
CA THR A 72 4.10 24.50 1.89
C THR A 72 2.79 23.74 2.05
N ILE A 73 2.41 22.91 1.08
CA ILE A 73 1.11 22.22 1.09
C ILE A 73 1.17 20.93 1.91
N GLY A 74 2.39 20.42 2.16
CA GLY A 74 2.59 19.22 2.96
C GLY A 74 3.42 18.14 2.25
N ARG A 75 3.10 16.88 2.56
CA ARG A 75 3.84 15.69 2.06
C ARG A 75 2.91 14.74 1.32
N LEU A 76 3.39 14.21 0.20
CA LEU A 76 2.70 13.23 -0.62
C LEU A 76 3.43 11.90 -0.56
N SER A 77 2.68 10.84 -0.32
CA SER A 77 3.15 9.47 -0.47
C SER A 77 2.31 8.75 -1.53
N TYR A 78 2.94 7.99 -2.40
CA TYR A 78 2.22 7.22 -3.39
C TYR A 78 2.87 5.86 -3.66
N LEU A 79 2.04 4.92 -4.04
CA LEU A 79 2.40 3.59 -4.50
C LEU A 79 1.56 3.27 -5.74
N ILE A 80 2.22 2.82 -6.80
CA ILE A 80 1.58 2.27 -7.99
C ILE A 80 2.19 0.89 -8.19
N GLN A 81 1.36 -0.14 -8.26
CA GLN A 81 1.79 -1.52 -8.41
C GLN A 81 0.94 -2.21 -9.46
N GLY A 82 1.57 -3.01 -10.29
CA GLY A 82 0.88 -3.88 -11.24
C GLY A 82 1.60 -5.19 -11.42
N GLY A 83 0.84 -6.24 -11.65
CA GLY A 83 1.38 -7.58 -11.89
C GLY A 83 0.59 -8.33 -12.94
N ILE A 84 1.26 -9.27 -13.58
CA ILE A 84 0.69 -10.11 -14.63
C ILE A 84 1.21 -11.54 -14.52
N PHE A 85 0.31 -12.50 -14.68
CA PHE A 85 0.66 -13.90 -14.85
C PHE A 85 0.84 -14.19 -16.33
N LEU A 86 2.09 -14.42 -16.77
CA LEU A 86 2.42 -14.66 -18.19
C LEU A 86 2.03 -16.03 -18.64
N GLN A 87 2.26 -17.05 -17.79
CA GLN A 87 1.92 -18.43 -18.03
C GLN A 87 1.26 -18.98 -16.77
N LYS A 88 0.22 -19.79 -16.94
CA LYS A 88 -0.54 -20.41 -15.85
C LYS A 88 -1.13 -21.73 -16.31
N LYS A 89 -0.32 -22.80 -16.30
CA LYS A 89 -0.80 -24.15 -16.61
C LYS A 89 -1.47 -24.80 -15.40
N HIS A 90 -0.83 -24.68 -14.23
CA HIS A 90 -1.34 -25.20 -12.97
C HIS A 90 -1.12 -24.14 -11.89
N ILE A 91 -2.18 -23.45 -11.52
CA ILE A 91 -2.17 -22.43 -10.47
C ILE A 91 -3.34 -22.69 -9.53
N TYR A 92 -3.09 -22.59 -8.23
CA TYR A 92 -4.09 -22.81 -7.20
C TYR A 92 -4.43 -21.49 -6.50
N PHE A 93 -5.57 -21.42 -5.85
CA PHE A 93 -6.03 -20.20 -5.18
C PHE A 93 -4.98 -19.56 -4.22
N PRO A 94 -4.20 -20.33 -3.43
CA PRO A 94 -3.14 -19.73 -2.61
C PRO A 94 -2.03 -19.02 -3.40
N ASP A 95 -1.87 -19.36 -4.70
CA ASP A 95 -0.84 -18.80 -5.57
C ASP A 95 -1.31 -17.51 -6.28
N PHE A 96 -2.60 -17.19 -6.19
CA PHE A 96 -3.15 -15.97 -6.77
C PHE A 96 -2.53 -14.74 -6.09
N HIS A 97 -2.54 -13.63 -6.79
CA HIS A 97 -2.26 -12.37 -6.13
C HIS A 97 -3.48 -11.95 -5.31
N HIS A 98 -3.26 -11.80 -4.00
CA HIS A 98 -4.28 -11.38 -3.04
C HIS A 98 -4.02 -9.94 -2.63
N PHE A 99 -5.05 -9.10 -2.74
CA PHE A 99 -4.95 -7.70 -2.34
C PHE A 99 -5.09 -7.57 -0.83
N ARG A 100 -4.29 -6.66 -0.25
CA ARG A 100 -4.31 -6.41 1.18
C ARG A 100 -5.53 -5.60 1.53
N GLY A 101 -6.46 -6.20 2.25
CA GLY A 101 -7.64 -5.55 2.81
C GLY A 101 -7.53 -5.40 4.32
N ASN A 102 -8.53 -4.74 4.90
CA ASN A 102 -8.71 -4.61 6.34
C ASN A 102 -10.19 -4.83 6.68
N ARG A 103 -10.48 -5.59 7.73
CA ARG A 103 -11.84 -5.81 8.24
C ARG A 103 -11.99 -5.31 9.68
N THR A 104 -10.95 -4.74 10.23
CA THR A 104 -10.94 -4.30 11.62
C THR A 104 -11.05 -2.78 11.70
N ILE A 105 -11.61 -2.29 12.80
CA ILE A 105 -11.61 -0.85 13.11
C ILE A 105 -10.17 -0.36 13.33
N PHE A 106 -9.25 -1.26 13.71
CA PHE A 106 -7.86 -0.92 13.92
C PHE A 106 -7.03 -1.29 12.69
N ALA A 107 -6.33 -0.31 12.12
CA ALA A 107 -5.34 -0.50 11.07
C ALA A 107 -3.93 -0.24 11.60
N GLN A 108 -2.94 -0.80 10.93
CA GLN A 108 -1.55 -0.44 11.17
C GLN A 108 -1.20 0.79 10.33
N ALA A 109 -0.75 1.87 10.96
CA ALA A 109 -0.43 3.13 10.28
C ALA A 109 0.60 2.96 9.16
N GLU A 110 1.57 2.06 9.33
CA GLU A 110 2.59 1.76 8.33
C GLU A 110 2.03 1.12 7.05
N ASN A 111 0.82 0.55 7.13
CA ASN A 111 0.20 -0.16 6.01
C ASN A 111 -0.81 0.68 5.21
N TYR A 112 -1.08 1.94 5.61
CA TYR A 112 -2.06 2.77 4.90
C TYR A 112 -1.75 2.95 3.41
N LEU A 113 -0.47 3.05 3.06
CA LEU A 113 -0.05 3.19 1.67
C LEU A 113 -0.07 1.87 0.89
N THR A 114 -0.23 0.74 1.56
CA THR A 114 -0.10 -0.60 0.93
C THR A 114 -1.32 -1.48 1.12
N SER A 115 -2.41 -0.96 1.69
CA SER A 115 -3.62 -1.73 1.95
C SER A 115 -4.89 -0.90 1.75
N PHE A 116 -5.94 -1.59 1.37
CA PHE A 116 -7.29 -1.05 1.36
C PHE A 116 -7.88 -1.13 2.78
N GLN A 117 -8.71 -0.16 3.14
CA GLN A 117 -9.19 0.00 4.51
C GLN A 117 -10.56 -0.64 4.76
N LEU A 118 -11.36 -0.87 3.71
CA LEU A 118 -12.67 -1.51 3.78
C LEU A 118 -12.80 -2.75 2.89
N LEU A 119 -11.74 -3.11 2.17
CA LEU A 119 -11.73 -4.30 1.34
C LEU A 119 -11.66 -5.55 2.23
N ASP A 120 -12.58 -6.48 2.04
CA ASP A 120 -12.59 -7.76 2.75
C ASP A 120 -11.39 -8.63 2.34
N TYR A 121 -10.84 -9.37 3.31
CA TYR A 121 -9.76 -10.32 3.05
C TYR A 121 -10.19 -11.36 2.01
N TYR A 122 -9.34 -11.60 1.03
CA TYR A 122 -9.55 -12.58 -0.04
C TYR A 122 -10.81 -12.39 -0.88
N SER A 123 -11.56 -11.30 -0.69
CA SER A 123 -12.73 -10.98 -1.52
C SER A 123 -12.35 -10.73 -2.97
N ARG A 124 -11.14 -10.25 -3.17
CA ARG A 124 -10.54 -10.05 -4.48
C ARG A 124 -9.20 -10.74 -4.56
N SER A 125 -9.02 -11.49 -5.63
CA SER A 125 -7.78 -12.22 -5.91
C SER A 125 -7.73 -12.50 -7.40
N THR A 126 -6.58 -12.31 -8.01
CA THR A 126 -6.44 -12.50 -9.45
C THR A 126 -5.28 -13.43 -9.80
N SER A 127 -5.48 -14.20 -10.85
CA SER A 127 -4.44 -15.00 -11.52
C SER A 127 -4.18 -14.50 -12.95
N ILE A 128 -4.64 -13.31 -13.31
CA ILE A 128 -4.52 -12.76 -14.67
C ILE A 128 -3.58 -11.58 -14.64
N PHE A 129 -4.10 -10.40 -14.36
CA PHE A 129 -3.31 -9.19 -14.14
C PHE A 129 -4.07 -8.24 -13.20
N TYR A 130 -3.37 -7.27 -12.66
CA TYR A 130 -3.96 -6.22 -11.85
C TYR A 130 -3.17 -4.93 -11.95
N LEU A 131 -3.83 -3.86 -11.56
CA LEU A 131 -3.24 -2.56 -11.30
C LEU A 131 -3.83 -2.03 -10.00
N GLU A 132 -2.98 -1.65 -9.06
CA GLU A 132 -3.38 -0.96 -7.85
C GLU A 132 -2.61 0.33 -7.67
N GLY A 133 -3.28 1.32 -7.08
CA GLY A 133 -2.69 2.61 -6.80
C GLY A 133 -3.16 3.13 -5.45
N HIS A 134 -2.22 3.70 -4.70
CA HIS A 134 -2.48 4.31 -3.40
C HIS A 134 -1.77 5.65 -3.35
N ILE A 135 -2.51 6.68 -2.93
CA ILE A 135 -2.00 8.04 -2.75
C ILE A 135 -2.46 8.52 -1.39
N THR A 136 -1.55 9.07 -0.60
CA THR A 136 -1.85 9.68 0.69
C THR A 136 -1.18 11.03 0.77
N HIS A 137 -1.94 12.06 1.13
CA HIS A 137 -1.47 13.43 1.29
C HIS A 137 -1.63 13.90 2.73
N HIS A 138 -0.52 14.25 3.37
CA HIS A 138 -0.44 14.86 4.69
C HIS A 138 -0.32 16.38 4.54
N PHE A 139 -1.24 17.14 5.09
CA PHE A 139 -1.28 18.61 4.94
C PHE A 139 -0.36 19.36 5.93
N ASP A 140 0.37 18.68 6.79
CA ASP A 140 1.42 19.22 7.69
C ASP A 140 1.08 20.57 8.36
N GLY A 141 -0.16 20.75 8.78
CA GLY A 141 -0.62 22.01 9.39
C GLY A 141 -1.05 23.09 8.39
N PHE A 142 -0.94 22.90 7.09
CA PHE A 142 -1.38 23.87 6.07
C PHE A 142 -2.83 24.33 6.29
N LEU A 143 -3.72 23.43 6.67
CA LEU A 143 -5.13 23.72 6.95
C LEU A 143 -5.33 24.22 8.40
N TRP A 144 -4.80 23.48 9.37
CA TRP A 144 -5.06 23.73 10.80
C TRP A 144 -4.36 24.97 11.35
N ASN A 145 -3.18 25.33 10.82
CA ASN A 145 -2.44 26.51 11.27
C ASN A 145 -3.14 27.84 10.95
N LYS A 146 -4.12 27.84 10.05
CA LYS A 146 -4.94 29.02 9.71
C LYS A 146 -6.02 29.34 10.77
N ILE A 147 -6.35 28.34 11.61
CA ILE A 147 -7.37 28.51 12.66
C ILE A 147 -6.68 28.48 14.00
N PRO A 148 -6.67 29.65 14.75
CA PRO A 148 -5.85 29.78 15.97
C PRO A 148 -6.12 28.75 17.05
N LEU A 149 -7.38 28.28 17.18
CA LEU A 149 -7.77 27.28 18.17
C LEU A 149 -7.24 25.90 17.80
N LEU A 150 -7.31 25.53 16.52
CA LEU A 150 -6.91 24.22 16.00
C LEU A 150 -5.38 24.09 15.90
N LYS A 151 -4.68 25.21 15.65
CA LYS A 151 -3.21 25.25 15.66
C LYS A 151 -2.62 24.73 16.97
N LYS A 152 -3.27 25.02 18.11
CA LYS A 152 -2.79 24.57 19.43
C LYS A 152 -2.89 23.04 19.61
N LEU A 153 -3.80 22.39 18.90
CA LEU A 153 -3.99 20.94 18.97
C LEU A 153 -2.85 20.18 18.26
N GLY A 154 -2.24 20.79 17.22
CA GLY A 154 -1.12 20.21 16.47
C GLY A 154 -1.50 18.94 15.71
N PHE A 155 -2.77 18.80 15.35
CA PHE A 155 -3.27 17.69 14.51
C PHE A 155 -2.84 17.88 13.05
N GLU A 156 -2.76 16.81 12.30
CA GLU A 156 -2.53 16.82 10.86
C GLU A 156 -3.76 16.29 10.14
N PHE A 157 -4.18 17.00 9.09
CA PHE A 157 -5.22 16.50 8.20
C PHE A 157 -4.58 15.63 7.11
N VAL A 158 -5.20 14.48 6.84
CA VAL A 158 -4.69 13.52 5.89
C VAL A 158 -5.82 13.12 4.96
N THR A 159 -5.52 13.05 3.67
CA THR A 159 -6.44 12.47 2.67
C THR A 159 -5.76 11.33 1.95
N GLY A 160 -6.54 10.33 1.57
CA GLY A 160 -6.03 9.21 0.78
C GLY A 160 -6.99 8.83 -0.34
N TYR A 161 -6.44 8.29 -1.40
CA TYR A 161 -7.18 7.71 -2.50
C TYR A 161 -6.52 6.39 -2.89
N HIS A 162 -7.32 5.34 -2.97
CA HIS A 162 -6.86 4.00 -3.29
C HIS A 162 -7.73 3.42 -4.41
N VAL A 163 -7.12 2.79 -5.39
CA VAL A 163 -7.80 2.22 -6.54
C VAL A 163 -7.27 0.83 -6.84
N LEU A 164 -8.17 -0.08 -7.18
CA LEU A 164 -7.86 -1.43 -7.60
C LEU A 164 -8.61 -1.75 -8.89
N TYR A 165 -7.87 -2.21 -9.87
CA TYR A 165 -8.40 -2.76 -11.10
C TYR A 165 -7.91 -4.19 -11.30
N GLU A 166 -8.82 -5.09 -11.58
CA GLU A 166 -8.58 -6.46 -12.04
C GLU A 166 -9.64 -6.85 -13.07
N PRO A 167 -9.36 -7.75 -14.02
CA PRO A 167 -10.26 -7.99 -15.15
C PRO A 167 -11.52 -8.79 -14.80
N THR A 168 -11.57 -9.45 -13.65
CA THR A 168 -12.69 -10.31 -13.26
C THR A 168 -13.81 -9.54 -12.58
N THR A 169 -13.53 -8.36 -12.03
CA THR A 169 -14.51 -7.53 -11.35
C THR A 169 -14.38 -6.05 -11.76
N LEU A 170 -15.42 -5.27 -11.44
CA LEU A 170 -15.40 -3.83 -11.68
C LEU A 170 -14.41 -3.12 -10.76
N PRO A 171 -13.84 -1.98 -11.19
CA PRO A 171 -12.90 -1.20 -10.40
C PRO A 171 -13.41 -0.91 -8.99
N TYR A 172 -12.54 -1.01 -8.02
CA TYR A 172 -12.79 -0.69 -6.61
C TYR A 172 -11.98 0.53 -6.22
N MET A 173 -12.60 1.45 -5.50
CA MET A 173 -12.00 2.71 -5.09
C MET A 173 -12.32 2.99 -3.64
N GLU A 174 -11.33 3.52 -2.90
CA GLU A 174 -11.53 4.06 -1.56
C GLU A 174 -11.02 5.49 -1.50
N PHE A 175 -11.77 6.33 -0.78
CA PHE A 175 -11.37 7.66 -0.41
C PHE A 175 -11.31 7.76 1.11
N THR A 176 -10.22 8.28 1.65
CA THR A 176 -10.01 8.43 3.09
C THR A 176 -9.84 9.88 3.48
N LEU A 177 -10.49 10.26 4.58
CA LEU A 177 -10.35 11.55 5.23
C LEU A 177 -9.95 11.30 6.68
N GLY A 178 -8.76 11.71 7.07
CA GLY A 178 -8.21 11.40 8.37
C GLY A 178 -7.65 12.60 9.13
N ILE A 179 -7.55 12.38 10.42
CA ILE A 179 -6.85 13.26 11.35
C ILE A 179 -5.74 12.42 11.99
N ASP A 180 -4.51 12.84 11.81
CA ASP A 180 -3.32 12.22 12.39
C ASP A 180 -2.78 13.07 13.56
N ARG A 181 -1.86 12.48 14.34
CA ARG A 181 -1.26 13.08 15.53
C ARG A 181 -2.27 13.48 16.59
N ILE A 182 -3.34 12.72 16.74
CA ILE A 182 -4.29 12.88 17.83
C ILE A 182 -3.62 12.42 19.12
N GLY A 183 -3.67 13.27 20.16
CA GLY A 183 -3.11 12.96 21.45
C GLY A 183 -2.61 14.19 22.19
N TRP A 184 -1.89 13.95 23.30
CA TRP A 184 -1.41 15.02 24.17
C TRP A 184 0.10 14.95 24.31
N ASN A 185 0.77 16.07 24.17
CA ASN A 185 2.22 16.24 24.34
C ASN A 185 3.05 15.22 23.51
N LEU A 186 3.81 14.32 24.14
CA LEU A 186 4.60 13.28 23.51
C LEU A 186 3.77 12.07 23.01
N PHE A 187 2.54 11.93 23.47
CA PHE A 187 1.64 10.82 23.12
C PHE A 187 0.72 11.16 21.94
N ARG A 188 1.29 11.64 20.83
CA ARG A 188 0.55 12.00 19.59
C ARG A 188 0.73 10.92 18.55
N PHE A 189 0.19 9.75 18.82
CA PHE A 189 0.36 8.56 17.97
C PHE A 189 -0.95 8.01 17.40
N LEU A 190 -2.09 8.63 17.75
CA LEU A 190 -3.37 8.14 17.26
C LEU A 190 -3.75 8.84 15.96
N ARG A 191 -4.23 8.04 15.00
CA ARG A 191 -4.82 8.48 13.75
C ARG A 191 -6.22 7.91 13.61
N THR A 192 -7.15 8.68 13.08
CA THR A 192 -8.52 8.26 12.77
C THR A 192 -8.88 8.66 11.35
N ASP A 193 -9.50 7.76 10.61
CA ASP A 193 -9.89 7.97 9.23
C ASP A 193 -11.35 7.58 9.00
N LEU A 194 -12.10 8.44 8.32
CA LEU A 194 -13.35 8.12 7.67
C LEU A 194 -13.02 7.58 6.28
N VAL A 195 -13.49 6.41 5.97
CA VAL A 195 -13.24 5.72 4.70
C VAL A 195 -14.54 5.55 3.95
N ILE A 196 -14.55 5.94 2.69
CA ILE A 196 -15.67 5.78 1.76
C ILE A 196 -15.20 4.88 0.63
N ALA A 197 -15.79 3.70 0.51
CA ALA A 197 -15.48 2.76 -0.56
C ALA A 197 -16.60 2.71 -1.59
N TYR A 198 -16.20 2.69 -2.85
CA TYR A 198 -17.10 2.65 -3.99
C TYR A 198 -16.69 1.57 -4.99
N GLN A 199 -17.67 0.81 -5.43
CA GLN A 199 -17.57 -0.12 -6.55
C GLN A 199 -18.80 0.03 -7.41
N VAL A 200 -18.64 0.08 -8.74
CA VAL A 200 -19.78 0.17 -9.66
C VAL A 200 -20.73 -1.00 -9.45
N GLY A 201 -22.02 -0.70 -9.33
CA GLY A 201 -23.06 -1.72 -9.10
C GLY A 201 -23.21 -2.22 -7.66
N GLN A 202 -22.44 -1.67 -6.72
CA GLN A 202 -22.55 -1.96 -5.29
C GLN A 202 -22.94 -0.69 -4.50
N PRO A 203 -23.60 -0.82 -3.34
CA PRO A 203 -23.85 0.33 -2.48
C PRO A 203 -22.52 0.91 -1.98
N ILE A 204 -22.50 2.23 -1.79
CA ILE A 204 -21.39 2.92 -1.16
C ILE A 204 -21.22 2.37 0.27
N GLN A 205 -20.01 1.97 0.61
CA GLN A 205 -19.65 1.55 1.96
C GLN A 205 -18.95 2.70 2.66
N VAL A 206 -19.31 2.92 3.92
CA VAL A 206 -18.67 3.93 4.77
C VAL A 206 -18.20 3.24 6.03
N GLY A 207 -16.95 3.43 6.38
CA GLY A 207 -16.34 2.87 7.57
C GLY A 207 -15.48 3.87 8.32
N PHE A 208 -15.20 3.55 9.56
CA PHE A 208 -14.33 4.31 10.43
C PHE A 208 -13.16 3.42 10.84
N VAL A 209 -11.94 3.92 10.66
CA VAL A 209 -10.71 3.19 10.94
C VAL A 209 -9.83 4.01 11.88
N MET A 210 -9.28 3.36 12.87
CA MET A 210 -8.31 3.94 13.80
C MET A 210 -6.96 3.26 13.64
N SER A 211 -5.88 4.00 13.81
CA SER A 211 -4.54 3.43 13.77
C SER A 211 -3.61 4.10 14.77
N ILE A 212 -2.55 3.40 15.12
CA ILE A 212 -1.49 3.89 15.98
C ILE A 212 -0.26 4.12 15.10
N ASN A 213 0.24 5.35 15.11
CA ASN A 213 1.41 5.78 14.36
C ASN A 213 2.54 6.13 15.32
N PHE A 214 3.57 5.31 15.42
CA PHE A 214 4.74 5.53 16.27
C PHE A 214 5.90 6.23 15.54
N LYS A 215 5.66 6.91 14.44
CA LYS A 215 6.70 7.77 13.83
C LYS A 215 7.00 8.92 14.79
N LEU A 216 8.07 8.77 15.59
CA LEU A 216 8.69 9.79 16.43
C LEU A 216 9.57 10.71 15.57
#